data_82dd8145db4bd542e7ca94f8f27e6d22
#
_entry.id   82dd8145db4bd542e7ca94f8f27e6d22
#
_cell.length_a   1.000
_cell.length_b   1.000
_cell.length_c   1.000
_cell.angle_alpha   90.00
_cell.angle_beta   90.00
_cell.angle_gamma   90.00
#
_symmetry.space_group_name_H-M   'P 1'
#
loop_
_entity.id
_entity.type
_entity.pdbx_description
1 polymer ?
#
loop_
_entity_poly.entity_id
_entity_poly.type
_entity_poly.pdbx_seq_one_letter_code
_entity_poly.pdbx_strand_id
1 'polypeptide(L)'
;MPHYRDEATEAAEEEHDELRGSALSHRPIDPRARRINIASAVLGINKSFYVALPPGYSSAANSRQRYPTLYLFRGHEREWVHRQQDHSRHGKTVIDVYRELLEEGQVGPMILVFPGTSSDSNRVPGLLVNFRQPALIRREPGIGTGQFEDYFVRELVPYIDNHFRTIPHRRARGVDGFSLGGFQSIKIAAQHPELFCSAGSFDGTFLWATNQGKGVRVRDRVLNNPMFDPVFGTPRDLEHVAANSPANLIATGGRSPLADVQWLIRSGPEKAEPWQSNYYRAQHVIGLLGARNIENGVEAVEPEAIHNWHWADRHIATTLPLHWQAMEQAVREDFTGVIEHTSTRMASA
;
A
#
# COMPACT_ATOMS: atom_id res chain seq x y z
N MET A 1 -4.14 -19.38 40.30
CA MET A 1 -3.16 -19.12 39.25
C MET A 1 -3.77 -18.10 38.31
N PRO A 2 -3.26 -16.88 38.17
CA PRO A 2 -3.79 -15.92 37.22
C PRO A 2 -3.48 -16.39 35.82
N HIS A 3 -4.48 -16.49 34.96
CA HIS A 3 -4.31 -16.74 33.53
C HIS A 3 -3.55 -15.55 32.94
N TYR A 4 -2.30 -15.74 32.60
CA TYR A 4 -1.55 -14.86 31.72
C TYR A 4 -2.23 -14.94 30.34
N ARG A 5 -3.03 -13.95 30.00
CA ARG A 5 -3.35 -13.71 28.58
C ARG A 5 -2.07 -13.31 27.89
N ASP A 6 -1.79 -13.96 26.78
CA ASP A 6 -0.57 -13.73 26.00
C ASP A 6 -0.69 -12.33 25.37
N GLU A 7 0.21 -11.43 25.76
CA GLU A 7 0.24 -10.02 25.30
C GLU A 7 0.25 -9.89 23.77
N ALA A 8 0.78 -10.91 23.05
CA ALA A 8 0.73 -10.98 21.59
C ALA A 8 -0.70 -11.21 21.05
N THR A 9 -1.57 -11.81 21.86
CA THR A 9 -2.98 -12.02 21.51
C THR A 9 -3.77 -10.72 21.67
N GLU A 10 -3.42 -9.89 22.66
CA GLU A 10 -4.08 -8.59 22.87
C GLU A 10 -3.75 -7.59 21.77
N ALA A 11 -2.47 -7.51 21.28
CA ALA A 11 -2.14 -6.64 20.16
C ALA A 11 -2.74 -7.12 18.83
N ALA A 12 -2.81 -8.44 18.64
CA ALA A 12 -3.49 -8.99 17.47
C ALA A 12 -5.00 -8.76 17.56
N GLU A 13 -5.57 -8.72 18.77
CA GLU A 13 -6.98 -8.37 19.00
C GLU A 13 -7.24 -6.86 18.83
N GLU A 14 -6.31 -5.97 19.23
CA GLU A 14 -6.43 -4.52 19.00
C GLU A 14 -6.25 -4.17 17.52
N GLU A 15 -5.26 -4.75 16.82
CA GLU A 15 -5.12 -4.60 15.36
C GLU A 15 -6.32 -5.22 14.63
N HIS A 16 -6.90 -6.30 15.17
CA HIS A 16 -8.11 -6.92 14.67
C HIS A 16 -9.37 -6.09 15.00
N ASP A 17 -9.43 -5.37 16.13
CA ASP A 17 -10.54 -4.47 16.45
C ASP A 17 -10.47 -3.15 15.67
N GLU A 18 -9.30 -2.61 15.36
CA GLU A 18 -9.15 -1.56 14.37
C GLU A 18 -9.62 -2.02 12.97
N LEU A 19 -9.35 -3.25 12.58
CA LEU A 19 -9.84 -3.87 11.35
C LEU A 19 -11.34 -4.21 11.42
N ARG A 20 -11.89 -4.45 12.59
CA ARG A 20 -13.32 -4.67 12.83
C ARG A 20 -14.19 -3.43 12.67
N GLY A 21 -13.70 -2.32 12.17
CA GLY A 21 -14.41 -1.06 11.91
C GLY A 21 -15.87 -1.20 11.49
N SER A 22 -16.67 -1.87 12.31
CA SER A 22 -18.04 -2.29 12.05
C SER A 22 -19.05 -1.16 11.92
N ALA A 23 -18.65 0.08 12.15
CA ALA A 23 -19.51 1.26 12.03
C ALA A 23 -19.10 2.21 10.89
N LEU A 24 -18.23 1.78 9.97
CA LEU A 24 -17.71 2.62 8.89
C LEU A 24 -18.76 3.01 7.83
N SER A 25 -19.91 2.34 7.77
CA SER A 25 -20.93 2.60 6.75
C SER A 25 -21.58 3.99 6.83
N HIS A 26 -21.52 4.65 7.97
CA HIS A 26 -22.17 5.96 8.22
C HIS A 26 -21.19 7.13 8.40
N ARG A 27 -19.89 6.90 8.26
CA ARG A 27 -18.88 7.95 8.46
C ARG A 27 -18.58 8.71 7.16
N PRO A 28 -18.35 10.02 7.21
CA PRO A 28 -18.24 10.85 6.02
C PRO A 28 -16.96 10.55 5.24
N ILE A 29 -17.11 10.02 4.03
CA ILE A 29 -16.03 9.95 3.04
C ILE A 29 -15.74 11.36 2.56
N ASP A 30 -14.48 11.65 2.26
CA ASP A 30 -14.08 12.90 1.65
C ASP A 30 -14.80 13.08 0.30
N PRO A 31 -15.57 14.18 0.10
CA PRO A 31 -16.35 14.36 -1.12
C PRO A 31 -15.49 14.53 -2.40
N ARG A 32 -14.18 14.77 -2.25
CA ARG A 32 -13.22 14.83 -3.36
C ARG A 32 -12.79 13.44 -3.83
N ALA A 33 -13.04 12.39 -3.05
CA ALA A 33 -12.81 11.00 -3.43
C ALA A 33 -14.03 10.41 -4.14
N ARG A 34 -13.84 9.92 -5.35
CA ARG A 34 -14.90 9.27 -6.15
C ARG A 34 -14.80 7.77 -6.02
N ARG A 35 -15.86 7.11 -5.58
CA ARG A 35 -15.94 5.64 -5.57
C ARG A 35 -16.25 5.11 -6.97
N ILE A 36 -15.50 4.11 -7.39
CA ILE A 36 -15.65 3.43 -8.68
C ILE A 36 -15.71 1.93 -8.43
N ASN A 37 -16.58 1.25 -9.17
CA ASN A 37 -16.68 -0.19 -9.16
C ASN A 37 -16.24 -0.72 -10.52
N ILE A 38 -15.42 -1.77 -10.52
CA ILE A 38 -15.06 -2.51 -11.71
C ILE A 38 -15.53 -3.95 -11.59
N ALA A 39 -16.05 -4.50 -12.67
CA ALA A 39 -16.31 -5.94 -12.77
C ALA A 39 -14.95 -6.62 -13.00
N SER A 40 -14.40 -7.23 -11.96
CA SER A 40 -13.13 -7.94 -12.06
C SER A 40 -13.35 -9.35 -12.58
N ALA A 41 -12.75 -9.66 -13.72
CA ALA A 41 -12.73 -11.02 -14.25
C ALA A 41 -11.78 -11.92 -13.42
N VAL A 42 -10.68 -11.37 -12.96
CA VAL A 42 -9.69 -12.06 -12.09
C VAL A 42 -10.32 -12.45 -10.76
N LEU A 43 -10.99 -11.52 -10.07
CA LEU A 43 -11.65 -11.84 -8.79
C LEU A 43 -13.01 -12.51 -8.97
N GLY A 44 -13.65 -12.43 -10.15
CA GLY A 44 -15.00 -12.94 -10.41
C GLY A 44 -16.09 -12.18 -9.64
N ILE A 45 -15.84 -10.95 -9.23
CA ILE A 45 -16.75 -10.08 -8.46
C ILE A 45 -16.62 -8.62 -8.90
N ASN A 46 -17.58 -7.80 -8.50
CA ASN A 46 -17.38 -6.35 -8.54
C ASN A 46 -16.47 -5.92 -7.38
N LYS A 47 -15.41 -5.16 -7.69
CA LYS A 47 -14.49 -4.62 -6.71
C LYS A 47 -14.46 -3.11 -6.80
N SER A 48 -14.46 -2.44 -5.65
CA SER A 48 -14.43 -0.97 -5.59
C SER A 48 -13.04 -0.44 -5.24
N PHE A 49 -12.81 0.79 -5.68
CA PHE A 49 -11.69 1.62 -5.26
C PHE A 49 -12.15 3.08 -5.21
N TYR A 50 -11.37 3.92 -4.54
CA TYR A 50 -11.55 5.38 -4.64
C TYR A 50 -10.46 6.01 -5.48
N VAL A 51 -10.79 7.16 -6.09
CA VAL A 51 -9.84 8.01 -6.82
C VAL A 51 -10.06 9.46 -6.45
N ALA A 52 -8.98 10.19 -6.19
CA ALA A 52 -8.97 11.63 -6.08
C ALA A 52 -8.23 12.23 -7.28
N LEU A 53 -8.91 13.11 -7.99
CA LEU A 53 -8.38 13.79 -9.17
C LEU A 53 -7.78 15.14 -8.78
N PRO A 54 -6.71 15.59 -9.46
CA PRO A 54 -6.10 16.87 -9.16
C PRO A 54 -7.05 18.03 -9.47
N PRO A 55 -6.87 19.18 -8.81
CA PRO A 55 -7.60 20.40 -9.15
C PRO A 55 -7.51 20.73 -10.63
N GLY A 56 -8.61 21.16 -11.20
CA GLY A 56 -8.66 21.51 -12.62
C GLY A 56 -8.66 20.34 -13.59
N TYR A 57 -8.71 19.07 -13.11
CA TYR A 57 -8.76 17.89 -13.98
C TYR A 57 -9.87 17.99 -15.03
N SER A 58 -11.08 18.45 -14.68
CA SER A 58 -12.22 18.57 -15.59
C SER A 58 -12.25 19.89 -16.39
N SER A 59 -11.26 20.76 -16.22
CA SER A 59 -11.17 22.02 -16.99
C SER A 59 -10.83 21.75 -18.45
N ALA A 60 -11.48 22.46 -19.36
CA ALA A 60 -11.18 22.39 -20.80
C ALA A 60 -9.70 22.75 -21.11
N ALA A 61 -9.13 23.69 -20.35
CA ALA A 61 -7.72 24.07 -20.49
C ALA A 61 -6.75 22.91 -20.22
N ASN A 62 -7.13 21.97 -19.36
CA ASN A 62 -6.31 20.81 -18.97
C ASN A 62 -6.74 19.51 -19.68
N SER A 63 -7.58 19.57 -20.71
CA SER A 63 -8.18 18.39 -21.35
C SER A 63 -7.15 17.42 -21.94
N ARG A 64 -5.97 17.90 -22.31
CA ARG A 64 -4.87 17.10 -22.87
C ARG A 64 -3.80 16.74 -21.83
N GLN A 65 -3.84 17.36 -20.64
CA GLN A 65 -2.84 17.09 -19.60
C GLN A 65 -2.99 15.69 -19.04
N ARG A 66 -1.86 15.00 -18.93
CA ARG A 66 -1.73 13.70 -18.25
C ARG A 66 -1.04 13.89 -16.91
N TYR A 67 -1.22 12.93 -16.02
CA TYR A 67 -0.83 13.05 -14.62
C TYR A 67 -0.11 11.79 -14.15
N PRO A 68 0.91 11.91 -13.30
CA PRO A 68 1.45 10.76 -12.58
C PRO A 68 0.41 10.22 -11.61
N THR A 69 0.61 8.98 -11.18
CA THR A 69 -0.35 8.25 -10.32
C THR A 69 0.34 7.71 -9.10
N LEU A 70 -0.24 7.95 -7.92
CA LEU A 70 0.17 7.33 -6.67
C LEU A 70 -0.96 6.43 -6.13
N TYR A 71 -0.65 5.16 -5.89
CA TYR A 71 -1.55 4.21 -5.25
C TYR A 71 -1.26 4.16 -3.76
N LEU A 72 -2.28 4.39 -2.93
CA LEU A 72 -2.19 4.40 -1.47
C LEU A 72 -2.93 3.19 -0.89
N PHE A 73 -2.17 2.28 -0.28
CA PHE A 73 -2.69 1.03 0.25
C PHE A 73 -3.01 1.10 1.75
N ARG A 74 -4.09 0.41 2.11
CA ARG A 74 -4.43 -0.04 3.45
C ARG A 74 -5.14 -1.40 3.32
N GLY A 75 -6.17 -1.72 3.99
CA GLY A 75 -7.02 -2.89 3.74
C GLY A 75 -8.20 -2.50 2.87
N HIS A 76 -9.08 -1.67 3.42
CA HIS A 76 -10.28 -1.21 2.74
C HIS A 76 -10.03 0.12 2.01
N GLU A 77 -10.61 0.27 0.81
CA GLU A 77 -10.45 1.44 -0.04
C GLU A 77 -10.88 2.77 0.60
N ARG A 78 -11.72 2.72 1.65
CA ARG A 78 -12.21 3.92 2.34
C ARG A 78 -11.21 4.53 3.32
N GLU A 79 -10.30 3.76 3.87
CA GLU A 79 -9.52 4.13 5.05
C GLU A 79 -8.73 5.43 4.85
N TRP A 80 -8.09 5.62 3.72
CA TRP A 80 -7.36 6.85 3.42
C TRP A 80 -8.25 8.08 3.23
N VAL A 81 -9.48 7.89 2.80
CA VAL A 81 -10.42 8.98 2.43
C VAL A 81 -11.55 9.17 3.44
N HIS A 82 -11.46 8.49 4.58
CA HIS A 82 -12.47 8.55 5.64
C HIS A 82 -12.03 9.55 6.72
N ARG A 83 -12.77 10.67 6.88
CA ARG A 83 -12.42 11.79 7.76
C ARG A 83 -12.34 11.46 9.25
N GLN A 84 -12.98 10.38 9.67
CA GLN A 84 -13.05 9.92 11.05
C GLN A 84 -12.59 8.46 11.14
N GLN A 85 -11.55 8.08 10.39
CA GLN A 85 -11.04 6.73 10.39
C GLN A 85 -10.59 6.31 11.79
N ASP A 86 -9.91 7.22 12.48
CA ASP A 86 -9.71 7.20 13.92
C ASP A 86 -9.79 8.63 14.50
N HIS A 87 -9.67 8.75 15.83
CA HIS A 87 -9.73 10.06 16.50
C HIS A 87 -8.47 10.89 16.26
N SER A 88 -7.34 10.28 15.88
CA SER A 88 -6.05 10.97 15.70
C SER A 88 -6.02 11.87 14.47
N ARG A 89 -6.91 11.63 13.48
CA ARG A 89 -6.94 12.36 12.20
C ARG A 89 -7.51 13.76 12.28
N HIS A 90 -8.26 14.07 13.33
CA HIS A 90 -8.91 15.37 13.50
C HIS A 90 -9.78 15.82 12.31
N GLY A 91 -10.42 14.87 11.62
CA GLY A 91 -11.28 15.13 10.48
C GLY A 91 -10.57 15.40 9.16
N LYS A 92 -9.24 15.32 9.11
CA LYS A 92 -8.45 15.40 7.85
C LYS A 92 -8.43 14.07 7.11
N THR A 93 -8.03 14.11 5.86
CA THR A 93 -7.71 12.92 5.03
C THR A 93 -6.40 13.16 4.30
N VAL A 94 -5.87 12.13 3.68
CA VAL A 94 -4.68 12.27 2.81
C VAL A 94 -4.91 13.27 1.65
N ILE A 95 -6.17 13.50 1.25
CA ILE A 95 -6.49 14.49 0.21
C ILE A 95 -6.26 15.91 0.71
N ASP A 96 -6.48 16.18 2.01
CA ASP A 96 -6.14 17.47 2.62
C ASP A 96 -4.63 17.67 2.60
N VAL A 97 -3.86 16.66 3.01
CA VAL A 97 -2.38 16.67 2.95
C VAL A 97 -1.88 16.97 1.53
N TYR A 98 -2.39 16.24 0.54
CA TYR A 98 -2.02 16.47 -0.86
C TYR A 98 -2.34 17.91 -1.31
N ARG A 99 -3.51 18.43 -0.93
CA ARG A 99 -3.92 19.79 -1.32
C ARG A 99 -3.06 20.87 -0.68
N GLU A 100 -2.71 20.71 0.59
CA GLU A 100 -1.79 21.60 1.31
C GLU A 100 -0.44 21.66 0.58
N LEU A 101 0.17 20.50 0.29
CA LEU A 101 1.46 20.41 -0.41
C LEU A 101 1.39 20.97 -1.86
N LEU A 102 0.27 20.77 -2.55
CA LEU A 102 0.06 21.31 -3.89
C LEU A 102 -0.03 22.85 -3.87
N GLU A 103 -0.76 23.43 -2.91
CA GLU A 103 -0.90 24.88 -2.72
C GLU A 103 0.43 25.52 -2.32
N GLU A 104 1.26 24.81 -1.55
CA GLU A 104 2.61 25.24 -1.19
C GLU A 104 3.64 25.04 -2.32
N GLY A 105 3.24 24.43 -3.44
CA GLY A 105 4.14 24.16 -4.57
C GLY A 105 5.18 23.07 -4.33
N GLN A 106 5.02 22.26 -3.28
CA GLN A 106 5.94 21.16 -2.98
C GLN A 106 5.71 19.93 -3.87
N VAL A 107 4.51 19.80 -4.41
CA VAL A 107 4.14 18.76 -5.39
C VAL A 107 3.39 19.36 -6.55
N GLY A 108 3.39 18.69 -7.69
CA GLY A 108 2.52 19.03 -8.80
C GLY A 108 1.22 18.19 -8.80
N PRO A 109 0.36 18.42 -9.80
CA PRO A 109 -0.92 17.73 -9.92
C PRO A 109 -0.72 16.25 -10.23
N MET A 110 -1.32 15.37 -9.41
CA MET A 110 -1.28 13.91 -9.56
C MET A 110 -2.63 13.27 -9.26
N ILE A 111 -2.82 12.05 -9.74
CA ILE A 111 -3.98 11.21 -9.43
C ILE A 111 -3.64 10.33 -8.24
N LEU A 112 -4.47 10.37 -7.18
CA LEU A 112 -4.36 9.45 -6.06
C LEU A 112 -5.40 8.35 -6.21
N VAL A 113 -4.98 7.09 -6.08
CA VAL A 113 -5.84 5.91 -6.17
C VAL A 113 -5.78 5.14 -4.85
N PHE A 114 -6.93 4.72 -4.36
CA PHE A 114 -7.09 3.99 -3.10
C PHE A 114 -7.72 2.62 -3.39
N PRO A 115 -6.90 1.58 -3.65
CA PRO A 115 -7.40 0.26 -4.01
C PRO A 115 -8.13 -0.42 -2.86
N GLY A 116 -9.22 -1.15 -3.17
CA GLY A 116 -9.83 -2.09 -2.25
C GLY A 116 -9.11 -3.43 -2.30
N THR A 117 -8.39 -3.76 -1.26
CA THR A 117 -7.56 -4.97 -1.18
C THR A 117 -7.89 -5.86 0.01
N SER A 118 -9.12 -5.76 0.53
CA SER A 118 -9.65 -6.59 1.62
C SER A 118 -11.06 -7.05 1.30
N SER A 119 -11.63 -7.90 2.17
CA SER A 119 -13.07 -8.18 2.16
C SER A 119 -13.89 -6.91 2.40
N ASP A 120 -15.17 -6.92 2.02
CA ASP A 120 -16.06 -5.78 2.24
C ASP A 120 -16.26 -5.45 3.73
N SER A 121 -16.07 -6.45 4.60
CA SER A 121 -16.10 -6.31 6.05
C SER A 121 -14.78 -5.82 6.66
N ASN A 122 -13.72 -5.74 5.86
CA ASN A 122 -12.33 -5.51 6.25
C ASN A 122 -11.73 -6.58 7.21
N ARG A 123 -12.34 -7.76 7.30
CA ARG A 123 -11.86 -8.84 8.19
C ARG A 123 -10.77 -9.70 7.57
N VAL A 124 -10.73 -9.78 6.26
CA VAL A 124 -9.78 -10.60 5.51
C VAL A 124 -8.96 -9.70 4.62
N PRO A 125 -7.67 -9.49 4.95
CA PRO A 125 -6.79 -8.66 4.13
C PRO A 125 -6.34 -9.43 2.89
N GLY A 126 -6.37 -8.78 1.73
CA GLY A 126 -5.89 -9.35 0.48
C GLY A 126 -4.37 -9.30 0.34
N LEU A 127 -3.73 -8.31 0.97
CA LEU A 127 -2.29 -8.10 1.01
C LEU A 127 -1.59 -8.03 -0.37
N LEU A 128 -2.34 -7.82 -1.46
CA LEU A 128 -1.86 -7.99 -2.83
C LEU A 128 -1.16 -9.35 -3.04
N VAL A 129 -1.72 -10.40 -2.45
CA VAL A 129 -1.26 -11.79 -2.56
C VAL A 129 -2.35 -12.60 -3.24
N ASN A 130 -1.97 -13.51 -4.13
CA ASN A 130 -2.87 -14.52 -4.66
C ASN A 130 -3.07 -15.60 -3.59
N PHE A 131 -4.27 -15.75 -3.06
CA PHE A 131 -4.57 -16.59 -1.89
C PHE A 131 -4.21 -18.04 -2.09
N ARG A 132 -3.59 -18.63 -1.06
CA ARG A 132 -3.23 -20.05 -1.05
C ARG A 132 -4.44 -20.97 -0.83
N GLN A 133 -5.39 -20.55 0.02
CA GLN A 133 -6.58 -21.32 0.36
C GLN A 133 -7.86 -20.46 0.36
N PRO A 134 -8.29 -19.90 -0.79
CA PRO A 134 -9.46 -19.03 -0.84
C PRO A 134 -10.76 -19.75 -0.47
N ALA A 135 -10.77 -21.10 -0.51
CA ALA A 135 -11.93 -21.90 -0.14
C ALA A 135 -12.33 -21.73 1.34
N LEU A 136 -11.40 -21.34 2.23
CA LEU A 136 -11.68 -21.12 3.65
C LEU A 136 -12.68 -19.98 3.89
N ILE A 137 -12.75 -19.02 2.94
CA ILE A 137 -13.57 -17.82 3.06
C ILE A 137 -14.48 -17.61 1.85
N ARG A 138 -14.90 -18.68 1.22
CA ARG A 138 -15.73 -18.67 0.00
C ARG A 138 -17.00 -17.80 0.10
N ARG A 139 -17.49 -17.55 1.31
CA ARG A 139 -18.70 -16.74 1.59
C ARG A 139 -18.39 -15.33 2.06
N GLU A 140 -17.13 -14.96 2.18
CA GLU A 140 -16.76 -13.61 2.62
C GLU A 140 -16.89 -12.64 1.43
N PRO A 141 -17.80 -11.64 1.50
CA PRO A 141 -17.99 -10.69 0.41
C PRO A 141 -16.71 -9.88 0.13
N GLY A 142 -16.50 -9.55 -1.14
CA GLY A 142 -15.38 -8.70 -1.57
C GLY A 142 -14.05 -9.43 -1.80
N ILE A 143 -14.00 -10.77 -1.62
CA ILE A 143 -12.79 -11.58 -1.85
C ILE A 143 -12.79 -12.26 -3.21
N GLY A 144 -13.91 -12.84 -3.64
CA GLY A 144 -13.99 -13.59 -4.90
C GLY A 144 -13.01 -14.75 -4.94
N THR A 145 -12.20 -14.82 -6.00
CA THR A 145 -11.17 -15.87 -6.17
C THR A 145 -9.97 -15.71 -5.23
N GLY A 146 -9.80 -14.54 -4.59
CA GLY A 146 -8.64 -14.21 -3.77
C GLY A 146 -7.36 -13.87 -4.56
N GLN A 147 -7.44 -13.68 -5.87
CA GLN A 147 -6.29 -13.38 -6.73
C GLN A 147 -5.97 -11.86 -6.73
N PHE A 148 -5.64 -11.29 -5.57
CA PHE A 148 -5.51 -9.83 -5.41
C PHE A 148 -4.28 -9.23 -6.08
N GLU A 149 -3.17 -9.94 -6.18
CA GLU A 149 -2.01 -9.48 -6.94
C GLU A 149 -2.35 -9.38 -8.42
N ASP A 150 -2.90 -10.45 -9.00
CA ASP A 150 -3.29 -10.48 -10.40
C ASP A 150 -4.37 -9.43 -10.71
N TYR A 151 -5.34 -9.25 -9.81
CA TYR A 151 -6.33 -8.18 -9.93
C TYR A 151 -5.67 -6.80 -10.01
N PHE A 152 -4.75 -6.52 -9.10
CA PHE A 152 -4.09 -5.22 -9.08
C PHE A 152 -3.25 -4.97 -10.32
N VAL A 153 -2.38 -5.92 -10.66
CA VAL A 153 -1.40 -5.77 -11.76
C VAL A 153 -2.07 -5.86 -13.13
N ARG A 154 -2.99 -6.81 -13.31
CA ARG A 154 -3.55 -7.12 -14.64
C ARG A 154 -4.85 -6.42 -14.95
N GLU A 155 -5.59 -5.95 -13.93
CA GLU A 155 -6.87 -5.27 -14.15
C GLU A 155 -6.86 -3.84 -13.63
N LEU A 156 -6.57 -3.59 -12.34
CA LEU A 156 -6.74 -2.25 -11.76
C LEU A 156 -5.76 -1.24 -12.36
N VAL A 157 -4.47 -1.54 -12.44
CA VAL A 157 -3.49 -0.62 -13.03
C VAL A 157 -3.83 -0.31 -14.50
N PRO A 158 -4.08 -1.29 -15.38
CA PRO A 158 -4.53 -1.01 -16.74
C PRO A 158 -5.87 -0.28 -16.82
N TYR A 159 -6.81 -0.58 -15.91
CA TYR A 159 -8.08 0.15 -15.86
C TYR A 159 -7.87 1.65 -15.59
N ILE A 160 -7.03 1.97 -14.61
CA ILE A 160 -6.70 3.37 -14.28
C ILE A 160 -6.06 4.07 -15.47
N ASP A 161 -5.10 3.44 -16.13
CA ASP A 161 -4.42 4.01 -17.30
C ASP A 161 -5.36 4.22 -18.50
N ASN A 162 -6.38 3.37 -18.65
CA ASN A 162 -7.34 3.47 -19.76
C ASN A 162 -8.50 4.45 -19.50
N HIS A 163 -8.86 4.69 -18.25
CA HIS A 163 -10.05 5.51 -17.90
C HIS A 163 -9.72 6.89 -17.36
N PHE A 164 -8.46 7.12 -16.98
CA PHE A 164 -7.99 8.41 -16.50
C PHE A 164 -6.80 8.90 -17.34
N ARG A 165 -6.58 10.20 -17.34
CA ARG A 165 -5.45 10.79 -18.04
C ARG A 165 -4.16 10.60 -17.23
N THR A 166 -3.73 9.37 -17.08
CA THR A 166 -2.45 9.02 -16.48
C THR A 166 -1.33 9.10 -17.50
N ILE A 167 -0.08 9.20 -17.02
CA ILE A 167 1.12 8.88 -17.80
C ILE A 167 1.36 7.38 -17.61
N PRO A 168 1.01 6.50 -18.58
CA PRO A 168 1.04 5.05 -18.41
C PRO A 168 2.46 4.48 -18.51
N HIS A 169 3.35 4.98 -17.66
CA HIS A 169 4.76 4.61 -17.65
C HIS A 169 5.25 4.45 -16.21
N ARG A 170 6.18 3.48 -15.97
CA ARG A 170 6.70 3.21 -14.62
C ARG A 170 7.27 4.45 -13.92
N ARG A 171 7.94 5.34 -14.67
CA ARG A 171 8.55 6.57 -14.13
C ARG A 171 7.53 7.62 -13.64
N ALA A 172 6.24 7.39 -13.90
CA ALA A 172 5.15 8.25 -13.45
C ALA A 172 4.16 7.50 -12.53
N ARG A 173 4.60 6.37 -11.94
CA ARG A 173 3.75 5.57 -11.07
C ARG A 173 4.48 5.22 -9.78
N GLY A 174 3.86 5.53 -8.64
CA GLY A 174 4.34 5.21 -7.32
C GLY A 174 3.30 4.45 -6.49
N VAL A 175 3.78 3.89 -5.39
CA VAL A 175 2.96 3.21 -4.38
C VAL A 175 3.37 3.66 -2.99
N ASP A 176 2.44 3.79 -2.06
CA ASP A 176 2.73 4.02 -0.64
C ASP A 176 1.64 3.35 0.21
N GLY A 177 1.87 3.20 1.50
CA GLY A 177 0.88 2.58 2.37
C GLY A 177 1.22 2.62 3.85
N PHE A 178 0.20 2.37 4.66
CA PHE A 178 0.29 2.34 6.11
C PHE A 178 -0.01 0.93 6.63
N SER A 179 0.77 0.44 7.61
CA SER A 179 0.54 -0.84 8.29
C SER A 179 0.51 -2.02 7.28
N LEU A 180 -0.59 -2.77 7.17
CA LEU A 180 -0.77 -3.79 6.12
C LEU A 180 -0.65 -3.20 4.71
N GLY A 181 -1.01 -1.92 4.52
CA GLY A 181 -0.79 -1.20 3.26
C GLY A 181 0.69 -0.94 2.98
N GLY A 182 1.48 -0.69 4.01
CA GLY A 182 2.94 -0.61 3.91
C GLY A 182 3.56 -1.94 3.47
N PHE A 183 3.07 -3.06 3.98
CA PHE A 183 3.43 -4.38 3.45
C PHE A 183 3.11 -4.49 1.96
N GLN A 184 1.90 -4.12 1.56
CA GLN A 184 1.43 -4.22 0.18
C GLN A 184 2.27 -3.39 -0.78
N SER A 185 2.58 -2.13 -0.43
CA SER A 185 3.35 -1.22 -1.28
C SER A 185 4.78 -1.72 -1.51
N ILE A 186 5.48 -2.13 -0.46
CA ILE A 186 6.85 -2.63 -0.58
C ILE A 186 6.88 -4.00 -1.27
N LYS A 187 5.91 -4.89 -0.95
CA LYS A 187 5.78 -6.19 -1.62
C LYS A 187 5.58 -6.04 -3.11
N ILE A 188 4.60 -5.22 -3.53
CA ILE A 188 4.26 -5.12 -4.95
C ILE A 188 5.37 -4.42 -5.75
N ALA A 189 6.04 -3.42 -5.18
CA ALA A 189 7.16 -2.76 -5.82
C ALA A 189 8.39 -3.66 -5.93
N ALA A 190 8.66 -4.52 -4.94
CA ALA A 190 9.76 -5.47 -4.98
C ALA A 190 9.50 -6.62 -5.96
N GLN A 191 8.24 -7.01 -6.15
CA GLN A 191 7.85 -8.08 -7.05
C GLN A 191 7.68 -7.61 -8.50
N HIS A 192 7.23 -6.38 -8.69
CA HIS A 192 6.97 -5.74 -9.99
C HIS A 192 7.70 -4.40 -10.13
N PRO A 193 9.04 -4.37 -10.00
CA PRO A 193 9.81 -3.11 -10.08
C PRO A 193 9.71 -2.43 -11.45
N GLU A 194 9.29 -3.17 -12.48
CA GLU A 194 9.00 -2.64 -13.81
C GLU A 194 7.75 -1.76 -13.88
N LEU A 195 6.92 -1.75 -12.83
CA LEU A 195 5.68 -0.96 -12.79
C LEU A 195 5.81 0.37 -12.05
N PHE A 196 6.82 0.52 -11.18
CA PHE A 196 6.90 1.65 -10.25
C PHE A 196 8.28 2.30 -10.23
N CYS A 197 8.34 3.62 -10.03
CA CYS A 197 9.58 4.34 -9.78
C CYS A 197 9.80 4.67 -8.31
N SER A 198 8.77 4.59 -7.47
CA SER A 198 8.88 4.90 -6.05
C SER A 198 7.92 4.06 -5.20
N ALA A 199 8.36 3.69 -4.00
CA ALA A 199 7.60 2.87 -3.06
C ALA A 199 7.80 3.34 -1.63
N GLY A 200 6.72 3.79 -0.99
CA GLY A 200 6.70 4.25 0.40
C GLY A 200 6.02 3.25 1.33
N SER A 201 6.34 3.36 2.60
CA SER A 201 5.70 2.60 3.67
C SER A 201 5.83 3.32 5.01
N PHE A 202 4.71 3.56 5.67
CA PHE A 202 4.71 3.93 7.07
C PHE A 202 4.32 2.75 7.94
N ASP A 203 5.20 2.43 8.88
CA ASP A 203 5.00 1.44 9.94
C ASP A 203 4.45 0.11 9.40
N GLY A 204 5.07 -0.36 8.30
CA GLY A 204 4.60 -1.52 7.54
C GLY A 204 4.66 -2.81 8.35
N THR A 205 3.55 -3.56 8.38
CA THR A 205 3.46 -4.88 9.01
C THR A 205 4.14 -5.93 8.11
N PHE A 206 5.46 -5.86 7.98
CA PHE A 206 6.21 -6.77 7.12
C PHE A 206 6.24 -8.18 7.69
N LEU A 207 5.44 -9.06 7.10
CA LEU A 207 5.39 -10.48 7.44
C LEU A 207 6.55 -11.21 6.77
N TRP A 208 7.11 -12.21 7.44
CA TRP A 208 8.12 -13.10 6.87
C TRP A 208 8.05 -14.51 7.47
N ALA A 209 8.61 -15.48 6.77
CA ALA A 209 8.73 -16.82 7.27
C ALA A 209 9.80 -16.89 8.38
N THR A 210 9.48 -17.59 9.47
CA THR A 210 10.24 -17.60 10.72
C THR A 210 11.69 -18.13 10.61
N ASN A 211 12.01 -18.87 9.55
CA ASN A 211 13.33 -19.47 9.36
C ASN A 211 14.33 -18.59 8.62
N GLN A 212 13.94 -17.40 8.16
CA GLN A 212 14.74 -16.57 7.27
C GLN A 212 15.31 -15.30 7.92
N GLY A 213 15.02 -15.00 9.17
CA GLY A 213 15.36 -13.74 9.77
C GLY A 213 16.27 -13.81 10.99
N LYS A 214 17.56 -13.60 10.82
CA LYS A 214 18.36 -13.03 11.90
C LYS A 214 17.83 -11.61 12.13
N GLY A 215 17.28 -11.35 13.31
CA GLY A 215 16.72 -10.02 13.67
C GLY A 215 15.20 -9.99 13.88
N VAL A 216 14.49 -11.03 13.48
CA VAL A 216 13.09 -11.22 13.85
C VAL A 216 13.02 -11.53 15.34
N ARG A 217 12.13 -10.87 16.06
CA ARG A 217 11.84 -11.25 17.45
C ARG A 217 11.42 -12.72 17.50
N VAL A 218 12.04 -13.49 18.36
CA VAL A 218 11.72 -14.92 18.59
C VAL A 218 10.23 -15.13 18.92
N ARG A 219 9.53 -14.08 19.35
CA ARG A 219 8.12 -14.09 19.74
C ARG A 219 7.18 -13.42 18.74
N ASP A 220 7.66 -12.99 17.57
CA ASP A 220 6.76 -12.41 16.57
C ASP A 220 5.83 -13.50 16.01
N ARG A 221 4.54 -13.41 16.37
CA ARG A 221 3.51 -14.35 15.97
C ARG A 221 2.45 -13.78 15.04
N VAL A 222 2.65 -12.57 14.55
CA VAL A 222 1.64 -11.88 13.70
C VAL A 222 1.24 -12.76 12.51
N LEU A 223 2.19 -13.46 11.89
CA LEU A 223 1.88 -14.39 10.81
C LEU A 223 0.94 -15.54 11.24
N ASN A 224 0.86 -15.86 12.52
CA ASN A 224 -0.03 -16.92 13.03
C ASN A 224 -1.47 -16.45 13.21
N ASN A 225 -1.76 -15.15 13.03
CA ASN A 225 -3.13 -14.65 13.14
C ASN A 225 -4.04 -15.37 12.13
N PRO A 226 -5.19 -15.92 12.56
CA PRO A 226 -6.12 -16.63 11.67
C PRO A 226 -6.66 -15.81 10.50
N MET A 227 -6.63 -14.47 10.58
CA MET A 227 -7.01 -13.61 9.45
C MET A 227 -6.19 -13.87 8.19
N PHE A 228 -4.97 -14.42 8.33
CA PHE A 228 -4.07 -14.76 7.22
C PHE A 228 -4.21 -16.21 6.74
N ASP A 229 -5.10 -17.03 7.33
CA ASP A 229 -5.32 -18.43 6.92
C ASP A 229 -5.66 -18.56 5.43
N PRO A 230 -6.60 -17.76 4.87
CA PRO A 230 -6.90 -17.87 3.45
C PRO A 230 -5.74 -17.42 2.56
N VAL A 231 -4.96 -16.45 3.02
CA VAL A 231 -3.86 -15.85 2.26
C VAL A 231 -2.67 -16.79 2.18
N PHE A 232 -2.22 -17.31 3.34
CA PHE A 232 -0.97 -18.07 3.46
C PHE A 232 -1.16 -19.55 3.80
N GLY A 233 -2.41 -20.02 3.93
CA GLY A 233 -2.74 -21.41 4.25
C GLY A 233 -2.78 -21.70 5.76
N THR A 234 -3.49 -22.78 6.09
CA THR A 234 -3.51 -23.36 7.44
C THR A 234 -3.36 -24.90 7.32
N PRO A 235 -2.21 -25.48 7.75
CA PRO A 235 -1.03 -24.79 8.29
C PRO A 235 -0.38 -23.82 7.30
N ARG A 236 0.43 -22.86 7.79
CA ARG A 236 1.12 -21.87 6.94
C ARG A 236 1.98 -22.54 5.89
N ASP A 237 1.76 -22.19 4.63
CA ASP A 237 2.65 -22.50 3.54
C ASP A 237 3.84 -21.52 3.55
N LEU A 238 4.95 -21.93 4.18
CA LEU A 238 6.10 -21.06 4.36
C LEU A 238 6.80 -20.68 3.05
N GLU A 239 6.68 -21.50 2.00
CA GLU A 239 7.20 -21.16 0.67
C GLU A 239 6.35 -20.02 0.05
N HIS A 240 5.03 -20.12 0.18
CA HIS A 240 4.12 -19.08 -0.27
C HIS A 240 4.29 -17.78 0.52
N VAL A 241 4.49 -17.86 1.85
CA VAL A 241 4.86 -16.70 2.68
C VAL A 241 6.15 -16.07 2.18
N ALA A 242 7.19 -16.86 1.96
CA ALA A 242 8.50 -16.40 1.51
C ALA A 242 8.41 -15.73 0.12
N ALA A 243 7.66 -16.31 -0.81
CA ALA A 243 7.45 -15.78 -2.16
C ALA A 243 6.71 -14.41 -2.16
N ASN A 244 5.99 -14.10 -1.08
CA ASN A 244 5.23 -12.85 -0.93
C ASN A 244 5.79 -11.93 0.16
N SER A 245 6.88 -12.29 0.83
CA SER A 245 7.50 -11.47 1.86
C SER A 245 8.36 -10.36 1.26
N PRO A 246 8.12 -9.07 1.59
CA PRO A 246 8.98 -7.97 1.16
C PRO A 246 10.46 -8.20 1.45
N ALA A 247 10.78 -8.70 2.66
CA ALA A 247 12.14 -9.00 3.06
C ALA A 247 12.80 -10.02 2.13
N ASN A 248 12.08 -11.09 1.78
CA ASN A 248 12.57 -12.14 0.90
C ASN A 248 12.74 -11.65 -0.54
N LEU A 249 11.73 -10.96 -1.06
CA LEU A 249 11.75 -10.39 -2.41
C LEU A 249 12.95 -9.43 -2.58
N ILE A 250 13.21 -8.59 -1.59
CA ILE A 250 14.37 -7.70 -1.60
C ILE A 250 15.67 -8.50 -1.48
N ALA A 251 15.75 -9.50 -0.59
CA ALA A 251 16.97 -10.28 -0.39
C ALA A 251 17.36 -11.11 -1.61
N THR A 252 16.39 -11.65 -2.36
CA THR A 252 16.60 -12.58 -3.48
C THR A 252 16.41 -11.98 -4.86
N GLY A 253 15.70 -10.86 -4.97
CA GLY A 253 15.41 -10.18 -6.24
C GLY A 253 16.65 -9.67 -6.98
N GLY A 254 16.50 -9.33 -8.24
CA GLY A 254 17.55 -8.70 -9.03
C GLY A 254 17.93 -7.31 -8.48
N ARG A 255 19.24 -7.03 -8.30
CA ARG A 255 19.67 -5.73 -7.77
C ARG A 255 19.26 -4.57 -8.68
N SER A 256 19.50 -4.70 -9.98
CA SER A 256 19.27 -3.60 -10.93
C SER A 256 17.81 -3.13 -10.93
N PRO A 257 16.79 -4.01 -11.09
CA PRO A 257 15.41 -3.56 -11.05
C PRO A 257 15.01 -2.91 -9.72
N LEU A 258 15.52 -3.43 -8.58
CA LEU A 258 15.23 -2.87 -7.26
C LEU A 258 15.90 -1.51 -7.04
N ALA A 259 17.10 -1.30 -7.60
CA ALA A 259 17.83 -0.04 -7.50
C ALA A 259 17.20 1.10 -8.32
N ASP A 260 16.34 0.75 -9.27
CA ASP A 260 15.58 1.72 -10.07
C ASP A 260 14.31 2.22 -9.38
N VAL A 261 13.99 1.70 -8.20
CA VAL A 261 12.88 2.14 -7.36
C VAL A 261 13.42 2.99 -6.23
N GLN A 262 12.84 4.17 -6.01
CA GLN A 262 13.09 4.98 -4.82
C GLN A 262 12.30 4.41 -3.64
N TRP A 263 13.00 3.91 -2.63
CA TRP A 263 12.41 3.34 -1.43
C TRP A 263 12.27 4.39 -0.34
N LEU A 264 11.08 4.51 0.29
CA LEU A 264 10.72 5.53 1.26
C LEU A 264 10.07 4.88 2.49
N ILE A 265 10.86 4.08 3.22
CA ILE A 265 10.37 3.26 4.33
C ILE A 265 10.62 4.00 5.65
N ARG A 266 9.54 4.20 6.43
CA ARG A 266 9.57 4.82 7.75
C ARG A 266 8.80 4.00 8.77
N SER A 267 9.16 4.14 10.03
CA SER A 267 8.44 3.57 11.16
C SER A 267 8.42 4.53 12.36
N GLY A 268 7.60 4.23 13.36
CA GLY A 268 7.74 4.77 14.69
C GLY A 268 9.04 4.32 15.35
N PRO A 269 9.37 4.86 16.54
CA PRO A 269 10.61 4.56 17.25
C PRO A 269 10.57 3.18 17.92
N GLU A 270 11.76 2.65 18.23
CA GLU A 270 11.94 1.41 18.98
C GLU A 270 11.20 1.41 20.33
N LYS A 271 11.18 2.56 21.03
CA LYS A 271 10.49 2.71 22.33
C LYS A 271 8.99 2.43 22.29
N ALA A 272 8.35 2.51 21.09
CA ALA A 272 6.93 2.29 20.90
C ALA A 272 6.57 0.83 20.52
N GLU A 273 7.58 -0.02 20.31
CA GLU A 273 7.39 -1.45 20.11
C GLU A 273 6.88 -2.15 21.37
N PRO A 274 6.10 -3.22 21.26
CA PRO A 274 5.62 -3.86 20.02
C PRO A 274 4.25 -3.34 19.54
N TRP A 275 3.58 -2.51 20.31
CA TRP A 275 2.15 -2.22 20.14
C TRP A 275 1.87 -1.03 19.22
N GLN A 276 2.78 -0.05 19.23
CA GLN A 276 2.58 1.22 18.55
C GLN A 276 3.71 1.54 17.58
N SER A 277 4.46 0.54 17.15
CA SER A 277 5.48 0.67 16.12
C SER A 277 5.85 -0.71 15.53
N ASN A 278 6.15 -0.73 14.25
CA ASN A 278 6.77 -1.83 13.52
C ASN A 278 8.27 -1.54 13.26
N TYR A 279 8.96 -0.93 14.22
CA TYR A 279 10.35 -0.51 14.09
C TYR A 279 11.26 -1.62 13.59
N TYR A 280 11.30 -2.76 14.28
CA TYR A 280 12.21 -3.86 13.90
C TYR A 280 11.92 -4.43 12.52
N ARG A 281 10.65 -4.46 12.10
CA ARG A 281 10.25 -4.90 10.76
C ARG A 281 10.77 -3.96 9.69
N ALA A 282 10.60 -2.65 9.89
CA ALA A 282 11.09 -1.63 8.98
C ALA A 282 12.62 -1.66 8.89
N GLN A 283 13.32 -1.67 10.05
CA GLN A 283 14.79 -1.72 10.10
C GLN A 283 15.36 -2.96 9.42
N HIS A 284 14.67 -4.12 9.53
CA HIS A 284 15.09 -5.33 8.83
C HIS A 284 15.02 -5.16 7.31
N VAL A 285 13.92 -4.63 6.77
CA VAL A 285 13.74 -4.40 5.33
C VAL A 285 14.74 -3.36 4.81
N ILE A 286 14.93 -2.25 5.54
CA ILE A 286 15.91 -1.21 5.22
C ILE A 286 17.34 -1.78 5.23
N GLY A 287 17.66 -2.61 6.21
CA GLY A 287 18.97 -3.28 6.31
C GLY A 287 19.23 -4.20 5.11
N LEU A 288 18.20 -4.89 4.59
CA LEU A 288 18.33 -5.72 3.38
C LEU A 288 18.55 -4.88 2.12
N LEU A 289 17.90 -3.71 1.99
CA LEU A 289 18.18 -2.76 0.91
C LEU A 289 19.63 -2.27 0.99
N GLY A 290 20.07 -1.84 2.19
CA GLY A 290 21.44 -1.37 2.43
C GLY A 290 22.50 -2.42 2.14
N ALA A 291 22.27 -3.71 2.49
CA ALA A 291 23.14 -4.83 2.16
C ALA A 291 23.32 -5.04 0.64
N ARG A 292 22.45 -4.44 -0.16
CA ARG A 292 22.49 -4.47 -1.63
C ARG A 292 22.96 -3.13 -2.23
N ASN A 293 23.42 -2.20 -1.40
CA ASN A 293 23.76 -0.82 -1.77
C ASN A 293 22.56 -0.11 -2.45
N ILE A 294 21.37 -0.26 -1.89
CA ILE A 294 20.16 0.46 -2.25
C ILE A 294 19.79 1.33 -1.05
N GLU A 295 19.70 2.62 -1.25
CA GLU A 295 19.41 3.57 -0.18
C GLU A 295 17.91 3.64 0.13
N ASN A 296 17.58 3.86 1.41
CA ASN A 296 16.28 4.33 1.81
C ASN A 296 16.26 5.86 1.69
N GLY A 297 15.46 6.39 0.79
CA GLY A 297 15.46 7.81 0.40
C GLY A 297 14.81 8.77 1.41
N VAL A 298 14.53 8.30 2.62
CA VAL A 298 13.90 9.09 3.68
C VAL A 298 14.45 8.68 5.04
N GLU A 299 14.38 9.59 6.04
CA GLU A 299 14.70 9.26 7.43
C GLU A 299 13.83 8.07 7.92
N ALA A 300 14.49 7.01 8.36
CA ALA A 300 13.83 5.73 8.62
C ALA A 300 12.92 5.72 9.85
N VAL A 301 13.20 6.62 10.83
CA VAL A 301 12.46 6.64 12.10
C VAL A 301 11.85 8.02 12.31
N GLU A 302 10.55 8.05 12.58
CA GLU A 302 9.87 9.23 13.09
C GLU A 302 9.86 9.14 14.63
N PRO A 303 10.63 9.97 15.35
CA PRO A 303 10.92 9.74 16.78
C PRO A 303 9.72 9.76 17.72
N GLU A 304 8.65 10.47 17.34
CA GLU A 304 7.45 10.63 18.16
C GLU A 304 6.23 9.87 17.60
N ALA A 305 6.44 9.15 16.49
CA ALA A 305 5.33 8.47 15.83
C ALA A 305 4.85 7.26 16.62
N ILE A 306 3.55 7.06 16.53
CA ILE A 306 2.86 5.84 16.94
C ILE A 306 2.00 5.32 15.79
N HIS A 307 1.56 4.08 15.87
CA HIS A 307 0.79 3.37 14.85
C HIS A 307 -0.64 3.91 14.74
N ASN A 308 -0.85 5.08 14.15
CA ASN A 308 -2.17 5.67 13.93
C ASN A 308 -2.25 6.51 12.66
N TRP A 309 -3.44 6.99 12.33
CA TRP A 309 -3.69 7.72 11.10
C TRP A 309 -3.10 9.13 11.06
N HIS A 310 -2.94 9.80 12.20
CA HIS A 310 -2.22 11.08 12.24
C HIS A 310 -0.81 10.94 11.69
N TRP A 311 -0.08 9.92 12.14
CA TRP A 311 1.29 9.69 11.70
C TRP A 311 1.38 9.10 10.30
N ALA A 312 0.35 8.34 9.86
CA ALA A 312 0.24 7.92 8.46
C ALA A 312 0.07 9.13 7.52
N ASP A 313 -0.78 10.09 7.86
CA ASP A 313 -0.94 11.34 7.11
C ASP A 313 0.34 12.19 7.13
N ARG A 314 1.05 12.28 8.25
CA ARG A 314 2.36 12.95 8.34
C ARG A 314 3.45 12.24 7.53
N HIS A 315 3.41 10.92 7.47
CA HIS A 315 4.30 10.18 6.58
C HIS A 315 4.08 10.61 5.12
N ILE A 316 2.82 10.63 4.67
CA ILE A 316 2.51 11.10 3.31
C ILE A 316 2.91 12.56 3.11
N ALA A 317 2.77 13.42 4.11
CA ALA A 317 3.29 14.80 4.02
C ALA A 317 4.80 14.86 3.76
N THR A 318 5.56 13.88 4.27
CA THR A 318 7.01 13.76 4.05
C THR A 318 7.34 13.08 2.71
N THR A 319 6.62 12.01 2.35
CA THR A 319 6.99 11.16 1.21
C THR A 319 6.38 11.62 -0.11
N LEU A 320 5.24 12.32 -0.10
CA LEU A 320 4.59 12.77 -1.32
C LEU A 320 5.47 13.72 -2.17
N PRO A 321 6.22 14.70 -1.59
CA PRO A 321 7.21 15.47 -2.35
C PRO A 321 8.32 14.62 -2.98
N LEU A 322 8.76 13.57 -2.28
CA LEU A 322 9.77 12.63 -2.78
C LEU A 322 9.22 11.77 -3.92
N HIS A 323 7.99 11.27 -3.81
CA HIS A 323 7.29 10.62 -4.91
C HIS A 323 7.14 11.54 -6.12
N TRP A 324 6.76 12.80 -5.90
CA TRP A 324 6.66 13.78 -6.97
C TRP A 324 8.01 14.00 -7.65
N GLN A 325 9.08 14.18 -6.90
CA GLN A 325 10.43 14.36 -7.42
C GLN A 325 10.85 13.17 -8.31
N ALA A 326 10.55 11.94 -7.90
CA ALA A 326 10.83 10.74 -8.71
C ALA A 326 10.06 10.71 -10.02
N MET A 327 8.88 11.33 -10.08
CA MET A 327 7.99 11.33 -11.25
C MET A 327 8.13 12.57 -12.14
N GLU A 328 8.67 13.66 -11.61
CA GLU A 328 8.63 14.99 -12.25
C GLU A 328 9.28 15.00 -13.63
N GLN A 329 10.38 14.28 -13.82
CA GLN A 329 11.02 14.19 -15.13
C GLN A 329 10.09 13.53 -16.16
N ALA A 330 9.39 12.47 -15.80
CA ALA A 330 8.43 11.81 -16.69
C ALA A 330 7.24 12.73 -17.03
N VAL A 331 6.80 13.56 -16.10
CA VAL A 331 5.75 14.56 -16.33
C VAL A 331 6.22 15.60 -17.35
N ARG A 332 7.47 16.08 -17.23
CA ARG A 332 8.03 17.04 -18.18
C ARG A 332 8.20 16.44 -19.59
N GLU A 333 8.64 15.19 -19.66
CA GLU A 333 8.82 14.47 -20.93
C GLU A 333 7.48 14.16 -21.61
N ASP A 334 6.43 13.80 -20.84
CA ASP A 334 5.09 13.63 -21.38
C ASP A 334 4.54 14.94 -21.96
N PHE A 335 4.71 16.03 -21.25
CA PHE A 335 4.30 17.35 -21.72
C PHE A 335 4.99 17.77 -23.02
N THR A 336 6.22 17.38 -23.23
CA THR A 336 7.01 17.66 -24.46
C THR A 336 6.83 16.62 -25.55
N GLY A 337 6.06 15.54 -25.30
CA GLY A 337 5.83 14.45 -26.25
C GLY A 337 7.01 13.52 -26.43
N VAL A 338 7.99 13.55 -25.52
CA VAL A 338 9.19 12.68 -25.58
C VAL A 338 8.91 11.29 -25.01
N ILE A 339 7.97 11.16 -24.07
CA ILE A 339 7.60 9.87 -23.51
C ILE A 339 6.77 9.07 -24.53
N GLU A 340 7.26 7.92 -24.94
CA GLU A 340 6.48 6.96 -25.71
C GLU A 340 5.47 6.28 -24.78
N HIS A 341 4.18 6.44 -25.07
CA HIS A 341 3.11 5.73 -24.37
C HIS A 341 3.13 4.26 -24.82
N THR A 342 3.94 3.45 -24.19
CA THR A 342 3.85 1.98 -24.32
C THR A 342 2.51 1.55 -23.74
N SER A 343 1.51 1.50 -24.62
CA SER A 343 0.27 0.77 -24.34
C SER A 343 0.67 -0.66 -23.99
N THR A 344 0.58 -1.03 -22.72
CA THR A 344 0.70 -2.42 -22.29
C THR A 344 -0.54 -3.16 -22.82
N ARG A 345 -0.57 -3.39 -24.14
CA ARG A 345 -1.39 -4.46 -24.70
C ARG A 345 -0.76 -5.75 -24.20
N MET A 346 -1.13 -6.18 -23.01
CA MET A 346 -0.99 -7.59 -22.67
C MET A 346 -1.89 -8.35 -23.62
N ALA A 347 -1.26 -9.03 -24.55
CA ALA A 347 -1.91 -9.94 -25.48
C ALA A 347 -2.73 -10.94 -24.63
N SER A 348 -4.03 -11.01 -24.93
CA SER A 348 -4.84 -12.17 -24.62
C SER A 348 -4.18 -13.38 -25.27
N ALA A 349 -3.60 -14.25 -24.48
CA ALA A 349 -3.27 -15.63 -24.80
C ALA A 349 -3.75 -16.50 -23.65
#